data_e3b6d6132bf190b5b19eb8d7c3be7bc4
#
_entry.id   e3b6d6132bf190b5b19eb8d7c3be7bc4
#
_cell.length_a   1.000
_cell.length_b   1.000
_cell.length_c   1.000
_cell.angle_alpha   90.00
_cell.angle_beta   90.00
_cell.angle_gamma   90.00
#
_symmetry.space_group_name_H-M   'P 1'
#
loop_
_entity.id
_entity.type
_entity.pdbx_description
1 polymer ?
#
loop_
_entity_poly.entity_id
_entity_poly.type
_entity_poly.pdbx_seq_one_letter_code
_entity_poly.pdbx_strand_id
1 'polypeptide(L)'
;MITDIVGYSKLSGDNQDVALELLKEHDKILFDLHDKYNGNILKNRGDGVISAFNSSSDCIRCAVEIQRKLKRRNALNIKERNLNIRIGIHYGEYVKDGNEIHGECINFASILEPLAPHGGIAISEQLADIVDKKNDIYI
;
A
#
# COMPACT_ATOMS: atom_id res chain seq x y z
N MET A 1 -0.37 5.03 5.13
CA MET A 1 -0.46 3.77 4.34
C MET A 1 0.92 3.15 4.22
N ILE A 2 1.03 1.88 4.50
CA ILE A 2 2.26 1.12 4.26
C ILE A 2 1.90 -0.05 3.35
N THR A 3 2.68 -0.26 2.32
CA THR A 3 2.48 -1.35 1.34
C THR A 3 3.72 -2.22 1.25
N ASP A 4 3.52 -3.47 0.87
CA ASP A 4 4.60 -4.42 0.68
C ASP A 4 4.22 -5.47 -0.38
N ILE A 5 5.15 -5.77 -1.28
CA ILE A 5 4.93 -6.80 -2.31
C ILE A 5 5.17 -8.17 -1.68
N VAL A 6 4.17 -9.05 -1.81
CA VAL A 6 4.26 -10.41 -1.28
C VAL A 6 5.30 -11.20 -2.07
N GLY A 7 6.29 -11.75 -1.37
CA GLY A 7 7.27 -12.65 -1.96
C GLY A 7 8.30 -12.01 -2.88
N TYR A 8 8.47 -10.69 -2.82
CA TYR A 8 9.41 -10.00 -3.71
C TYR A 8 10.85 -10.43 -3.51
N SER A 9 11.30 -10.58 -2.27
CA SER A 9 12.68 -10.99 -1.98
C SER A 9 13.01 -12.35 -2.59
N LYS A 10 12.08 -13.30 -2.50
CA LYS A 10 12.24 -14.63 -3.11
C LYS A 10 12.27 -14.53 -4.64
N LEU A 11 11.35 -13.78 -5.22
CA LEU A 11 11.29 -13.59 -6.67
C LEU A 11 12.56 -12.92 -7.18
N SER A 12 13.04 -11.89 -6.49
CA SER A 12 14.27 -11.18 -6.85
C SER A 12 15.49 -12.11 -6.80
N GLY A 13 15.53 -13.02 -5.82
CA GLY A 13 16.59 -14.02 -5.73
C GLY A 13 16.53 -15.08 -6.82
N ASP A 14 15.32 -15.48 -7.20
CA ASP A 14 15.12 -16.55 -8.21
C ASP A 14 15.20 -16.03 -9.65
N ASN A 15 14.66 -14.83 -9.91
CA ASN A 15 14.64 -14.23 -11.25
C ASN A 15 14.62 -12.70 -11.15
N GLN A 16 15.80 -12.11 -11.12
CA GLN A 16 15.98 -10.68 -10.95
C GLN A 16 15.34 -9.85 -12.07
N ASP A 17 15.43 -10.32 -13.32
CA ASP A 17 14.89 -9.58 -14.46
C ASP A 17 13.36 -9.47 -14.39
N VAL A 18 12.69 -10.57 -14.07
CA VAL A 18 11.23 -10.56 -13.87
C VAL A 18 10.83 -9.70 -12.68
N ALA A 19 11.58 -9.79 -11.58
CA ALA A 19 11.31 -8.98 -10.40
C ALA A 19 11.40 -7.49 -10.71
N LEU A 20 12.39 -7.05 -11.49
CA LEU A 20 12.53 -5.65 -11.90
C LEU A 20 11.40 -5.20 -12.80
N GLU A 21 10.96 -6.03 -13.74
CA GLU A 21 9.81 -5.71 -14.59
C GLU A 21 8.53 -5.52 -13.76
N LEU A 22 8.29 -6.44 -12.83
CA LEU A 22 7.13 -6.36 -11.94
C LEU A 22 7.19 -5.15 -11.02
N LEU A 23 8.38 -4.80 -10.55
CA LEU A 23 8.56 -3.62 -9.71
C LEU A 23 8.24 -2.33 -10.46
N LYS A 24 8.67 -2.22 -11.71
CA LYS A 24 8.36 -1.04 -12.55
C LYS A 24 6.86 -0.90 -12.76
N GLU A 25 6.16 -1.98 -13.00
CA GLU A 25 4.72 -1.99 -13.18
C GLU A 25 4.01 -1.63 -11.87
N HIS A 26 4.47 -2.18 -10.75
CA HIS A 26 4.00 -1.86 -9.41
C HIS A 26 4.16 -0.37 -9.11
N ASP A 27 5.34 0.18 -9.36
CA ASP A 27 5.64 1.58 -9.06
C ASP A 27 4.74 2.51 -9.87
N LYS A 28 4.53 2.20 -11.14
CA LYS A 28 3.65 3.01 -11.98
C LYS A 28 2.22 3.04 -11.43
N ILE A 29 1.69 1.88 -11.05
CA ILE A 29 0.34 1.79 -10.49
C ILE A 29 0.23 2.58 -9.18
N LEU A 30 1.16 2.39 -8.27
CA LEU A 30 1.13 3.05 -6.98
C LEU A 30 1.30 4.57 -7.11
N PHE A 31 2.26 5.02 -7.89
CA PHE A 31 2.55 6.45 -8.02
C PHE A 31 1.41 7.19 -8.73
N ASP A 32 0.85 6.62 -9.81
CA ASP A 32 -0.29 7.21 -10.51
C ASP A 32 -1.52 7.34 -9.59
N LEU A 33 -1.79 6.33 -8.78
CA LEU A 33 -2.94 6.36 -7.88
C LEU A 33 -2.71 7.26 -6.65
N HIS A 34 -1.49 7.35 -6.16
CA HIS A 34 -1.17 8.35 -5.13
C HIS A 34 -1.39 9.77 -5.66
N ASP A 35 -0.97 10.06 -6.88
CA ASP A 35 -1.23 11.36 -7.50
C ASP A 35 -2.73 11.65 -7.62
N LYS A 36 -3.50 10.65 -8.04
CA LYS A 36 -4.96 10.80 -8.19
C LYS A 36 -5.65 11.15 -6.87
N TYR A 37 -5.21 10.57 -5.77
CA TYR A 37 -5.84 10.74 -4.45
C TYR A 37 -5.06 11.65 -3.52
N ASN A 38 -4.16 12.47 -4.05
CA ASN A 38 -3.38 13.43 -3.27
C ASN A 38 -2.52 12.78 -2.17
N GLY A 39 -2.04 11.58 -2.43
CA GLY A 39 -1.12 10.90 -1.54
C GLY A 39 0.30 11.42 -1.69
N ASN A 40 1.03 11.45 -0.59
CA ASN A 40 2.42 11.85 -0.57
C ASN A 40 3.29 10.66 -0.19
N ILE A 41 4.14 10.20 -1.11
CA ILE A 41 5.05 9.09 -0.83
C ILE A 41 6.21 9.64 0.00
N LEU A 42 6.29 9.19 1.24
CA LEU A 42 7.31 9.63 2.20
C LEU A 42 8.60 8.83 2.06
N LYS A 43 8.49 7.55 1.77
CA LYS A 43 9.64 6.67 1.62
C LYS A 43 9.31 5.53 0.65
N ASN A 44 10.21 5.32 -0.30
CA ASN A 44 10.17 4.17 -1.20
C ASN A 44 11.23 3.16 -0.74
N ARG A 45 10.79 1.98 -0.32
CA ARG A 45 11.67 0.92 0.19
C ARG A 45 12.04 -0.12 -0.86
N GLY A 46 11.72 0.14 -2.13
CA GLY A 46 11.88 -0.81 -3.22
C GLY A 46 10.62 -1.65 -3.41
N ASP A 47 10.40 -2.65 -2.59
CA ASP A 47 9.25 -3.55 -2.67
C ASP A 47 8.01 -3.05 -1.92
N GLY A 48 8.02 -1.82 -1.44
CA GLY A 48 6.89 -1.20 -0.76
C GLY A 48 7.11 0.27 -0.51
N VAL A 49 6.04 0.98 -0.13
CA VAL A 49 6.09 2.40 0.13
C VAL A 49 5.45 2.74 1.46
N ILE A 50 5.94 3.83 2.05
CA ILE A 50 5.29 4.51 3.17
C ILE A 50 4.76 5.83 2.63
N SER A 51 3.47 6.07 2.78
CA SER A 51 2.83 7.27 2.25
C SER A 51 1.86 7.88 3.26
N ALA A 52 1.59 9.16 3.07
CA ALA A 52 0.68 9.92 3.91
C ALA A 52 -0.39 10.61 3.06
N PHE A 53 -1.56 10.75 3.63
CA PHE A 53 -2.71 11.43 3.02
C PHE A 53 -3.30 12.38 4.05
N ASN A 54 -3.78 13.53 3.61
CA ASN A 54 -4.48 14.47 4.48
C ASN A 54 -5.92 14.04 4.78
N SER A 55 -6.46 13.15 3.95
CA SER A 55 -7.83 12.65 4.08
C SER A 55 -7.82 11.14 4.25
N SER A 56 -8.47 10.65 5.31
CA SER A 56 -8.65 9.21 5.52
C SER A 56 -9.43 8.57 4.38
N SER A 57 -10.45 9.26 3.86
CA SER A 57 -11.24 8.77 2.72
C SER A 57 -10.39 8.62 1.47
N ASP A 58 -9.56 9.60 1.16
CA ASP A 58 -8.67 9.53 0.00
C ASP A 58 -7.67 8.38 0.14
N CYS A 59 -7.13 8.19 1.33
CA CYS A 59 -6.20 7.10 1.59
C CYS A 59 -6.85 5.73 1.34
N ILE A 60 -8.03 5.51 1.88
CA ILE A 60 -8.74 4.24 1.73
C ILE A 60 -9.18 4.02 0.28
N ARG A 61 -9.69 5.06 -0.39
CA ARG A 61 -10.06 4.96 -1.81
C ARG A 61 -8.85 4.62 -2.67
N CYS A 62 -7.71 5.24 -2.40
CA CYS A 62 -6.47 4.92 -3.08
C CYS A 62 -6.10 3.45 -2.89
N ALA A 63 -6.11 2.97 -1.66
CA ALA A 63 -5.79 1.58 -1.34
C ALA A 63 -6.74 0.59 -2.03
N VAL A 64 -8.03 0.86 -2.01
CA VAL A 64 -9.04 0.02 -2.68
C VAL A 64 -8.80 0.00 -4.19
N GLU A 65 -8.54 1.14 -4.79
CA GLU A 65 -8.31 1.21 -6.23
C GLU A 65 -7.01 0.51 -6.64
N ILE A 66 -5.96 0.63 -5.83
CA ILE A 66 -4.71 -0.12 -6.05
C ILE A 66 -5.00 -1.62 -6.09
N GLN A 67 -5.70 -2.13 -5.08
CA GLN A 67 -5.98 -3.57 -5.00
C GLN A 67 -6.90 -4.06 -6.12
N ARG A 68 -7.90 -3.26 -6.49
CA ARG A 68 -8.77 -3.59 -7.63
C ARG A 68 -7.99 -3.63 -8.94
N LYS A 69 -7.10 -2.68 -9.16
CA LYS A 69 -6.30 -2.61 -10.37
C LYS A 69 -5.33 -3.79 -10.46
N LEU A 70 -4.70 -4.14 -9.35
CA LEU A 70 -3.81 -5.30 -9.29
C LEU A 70 -4.57 -6.61 -9.52
N LYS A 71 -5.77 -6.74 -8.96
CA LYS A 71 -6.62 -7.91 -9.18
C LYS A 71 -6.97 -8.08 -10.66
N ARG A 72 -7.38 -7.01 -11.33
CA ARG A 72 -7.68 -7.04 -12.77
C ARG A 72 -6.45 -7.37 -13.59
N ARG A 73 -5.32 -6.77 -13.24
CA ARG A 73 -4.04 -7.05 -13.89
C ARG A 73 -3.66 -8.52 -13.76
N ASN A 74 -3.75 -9.08 -12.56
CA ASN A 74 -3.38 -10.46 -12.28
C ASN A 74 -4.28 -11.46 -13.05
N ALA A 75 -5.55 -11.13 -13.23
CA ALA A 75 -6.47 -11.96 -13.99
C ALA A 75 -6.09 -12.09 -15.48
N LEU A 76 -5.32 -11.13 -16.01
CA LEU A 76 -4.88 -11.10 -17.40
C LEU A 76 -3.45 -11.64 -17.60
N ASN A 77 -2.82 -12.09 -16.53
CA ASN A 77 -1.43 -12.56 -16.55
C ASN A 77 -1.33 -14.00 -16.04
N ILE A 78 -0.21 -14.64 -16.31
CA ILE A 78 0.08 -15.95 -15.74
C ILE A 78 0.35 -15.80 -14.25
N LYS A 79 0.07 -16.87 -13.50
CA LYS A 79 0.17 -16.87 -12.04
C LYS A 79 1.56 -16.50 -11.53
N GLU A 80 2.59 -16.91 -12.23
CA GLU A 80 4.01 -16.66 -11.88
C GLU A 80 4.37 -15.17 -11.94
N ARG A 81 3.54 -14.37 -12.61
CA ARG A 81 3.72 -12.92 -12.73
C ARG A 81 2.69 -12.13 -11.91
N ASN A 82 2.01 -12.76 -10.99
CA ASN A 82 1.07 -12.07 -10.12
C ASN A 82 1.80 -11.05 -9.24
N LEU A 83 1.20 -9.87 -9.14
CA LEU A 83 1.59 -8.82 -8.21
C LEU A 83 0.55 -8.76 -7.10
N ASN A 84 0.90 -9.31 -5.96
CA ASN A 84 0.06 -9.24 -4.76
C ASN A 84 0.75 -8.36 -3.74
N ILE A 85 0.03 -7.40 -3.20
CA ILE A 85 0.54 -6.55 -2.12
C ILE A 85 -0.35 -6.64 -0.91
N ARG A 86 0.23 -6.34 0.25
CA ARG A 86 -0.50 -6.13 1.49
C ARG A 86 -0.44 -4.66 1.83
N ILE A 87 -1.54 -4.12 2.30
CA ILE A 87 -1.63 -2.71 2.68
C ILE A 87 -2.10 -2.61 4.13
N GLY A 88 -1.38 -1.80 4.90
CA GLY A 88 -1.77 -1.44 6.26
C GLY A 88 -2.00 0.06 6.35
N ILE A 89 -3.09 0.48 6.99
CA ILE A 89 -3.45 1.89 7.13
C ILE A 89 -3.83 2.21 8.56
N HIS A 90 -3.25 3.26 9.08
CA HIS A 90 -3.64 3.87 10.36
C HIS A 90 -3.59 5.39 10.21
N TYR A 91 -4.23 6.10 11.11
CA TYR A 91 -4.18 7.56 11.12
C TYR A 91 -3.46 8.07 12.37
N GLY A 92 -2.89 9.24 12.26
CA GLY A 92 -2.19 9.88 13.35
C GLY A 92 -1.12 10.83 12.85
N GLU A 93 -0.30 11.30 13.75
CA GLU A 93 0.78 12.21 13.44
C GLU A 93 2.08 11.45 13.20
N TYR A 94 2.92 12.02 12.36
CA TYR A 94 4.27 11.52 12.14
C TYR A 94 5.24 12.70 12.05
N VAL A 95 6.52 12.42 12.28
CA VAL A 95 7.60 13.39 12.16
C VAL A 95 8.55 12.92 11.07
N LYS A 96 8.87 13.83 10.15
CA LYS A 96 9.87 13.58 9.12
C LYS A 96 11.14 14.33 9.50
N ASP A 97 12.24 13.60 9.68
CA ASP A 97 13.56 14.14 10.02
C ASP A 97 14.55 13.67 8.96
N GLY A 98 14.82 14.54 7.98
CA GLY A 98 15.61 14.17 6.82
C GLY A 98 14.94 13.05 6.04
N ASN A 99 15.61 11.89 5.91
CA ASN A 99 15.07 10.70 5.26
C ASN A 99 14.38 9.76 6.24
N GLU A 100 14.40 10.08 7.53
CA GLU A 100 13.78 9.26 8.57
C GLU A 100 12.35 9.72 8.83
N ILE A 101 11.48 8.75 9.10
CA ILE A 101 10.09 8.99 9.40
C ILE A 101 9.77 8.29 10.71
N HIS A 102 9.25 9.03 11.68
CA HIS A 102 8.97 8.53 13.02
C HIS A 102 7.54 8.82 13.45
N GLY A 103 7.00 7.98 14.29
CA GLY A 103 5.71 8.18 14.91
C GLY A 103 4.98 6.88 15.19
N GLU A 104 4.11 6.89 16.19
CA GLU A 104 3.28 5.75 16.54
C GLU A 104 2.37 5.33 15.39
N CYS A 105 1.90 6.30 14.61
CA CYS A 105 1.06 6.05 13.44
C CYS A 105 1.77 5.13 12.45
N ILE A 106 3.04 5.39 12.17
CA ILE A 106 3.82 4.59 11.23
C ILE A 106 4.12 3.21 11.81
N ASN A 107 4.49 3.15 13.08
CA ASN A 107 4.75 1.89 13.76
C ASN A 107 3.51 0.99 13.77
N PHE A 108 2.34 1.58 14.04
CA PHE A 108 1.09 0.83 14.07
C PHE A 108 0.71 0.31 12.68
N ALA A 109 0.84 1.15 11.65
CA ALA A 109 0.58 0.74 10.27
C ALA A 109 1.54 -0.39 9.83
N SER A 110 2.79 -0.34 10.30
CA SER A 110 3.78 -1.41 10.04
C SER A 110 3.38 -2.74 10.66
N ILE A 111 2.69 -2.72 11.79
CA ILE A 111 2.18 -3.92 12.44
C ILE A 111 0.94 -4.45 11.69
N LEU A 112 0.10 -3.55 11.20
CA LEU A 112 -1.13 -3.92 10.49
C LEU A 112 -0.85 -4.54 9.13
N GLU A 113 0.13 -4.04 8.39
CA GLU A 113 0.39 -4.46 7.01
C GLU A 113 0.57 -5.99 6.89
N PRO A 114 1.42 -6.66 7.70
CA PRO A 114 1.57 -8.11 7.60
C PRO A 114 0.32 -8.90 7.93
N LEU A 115 -0.65 -8.28 8.62
CA LEU A 115 -1.91 -8.93 8.97
C LEU A 115 -2.93 -8.92 7.83
N ALA A 116 -2.71 -8.09 6.80
CA ALA A 116 -3.58 -8.06 5.63
C ALA A 116 -3.43 -9.36 4.83
N PRO A 117 -4.52 -9.88 4.24
CA PRO A 117 -4.38 -10.96 3.28
C PRO A 117 -3.70 -10.47 2.01
N HIS A 118 -3.19 -11.39 1.20
CA HIS A 118 -2.62 -11.05 -0.10
C HIS A 118 -3.68 -10.36 -0.95
N GLY A 119 -3.37 -9.17 -1.45
CA GLY A 119 -4.32 -8.35 -2.20
C GLY A 119 -5.34 -7.63 -1.31
N GLY A 120 -5.14 -7.64 0.01
CA GLY A 120 -6.05 -7.05 0.97
C GLY A 120 -5.52 -5.79 1.66
N ILE A 121 -6.34 -5.25 2.54
CA ILE A 121 -6.07 -4.04 3.30
C ILE A 121 -6.44 -4.30 4.75
N ALA A 122 -5.49 -4.04 5.67
CA ALA A 122 -5.74 -4.06 7.10
C ALA A 122 -5.79 -2.62 7.61
N ILE A 123 -6.84 -2.26 8.30
CA ILE A 123 -6.98 -0.94 8.93
C ILE A 123 -7.18 -1.10 10.43
N SER A 124 -6.82 -0.06 11.17
CA SER A 124 -7.08 -0.04 12.60
C SER A 124 -8.57 0.13 12.88
N GLU A 125 -9.02 -0.35 14.03
CA GLU A 125 -10.41 -0.16 14.48
C GLU A 125 -10.76 1.32 14.58
N GLN A 126 -9.84 2.15 15.07
CA GLN A 126 -10.02 3.58 15.17
C GLN A 126 -10.27 4.22 13.81
N LEU A 127 -9.54 3.79 12.79
CA LEU A 127 -9.73 4.29 11.41
C LEU A 127 -11.06 3.81 10.83
N ALA A 128 -11.44 2.57 11.07
CA ALA A 128 -12.72 2.02 10.64
C ALA A 128 -13.89 2.83 11.18
N ASP A 129 -13.84 3.20 12.46
CA ASP A 129 -14.87 4.03 13.09
C ASP A 129 -15.00 5.41 12.44
N ILE A 130 -13.88 6.04 12.10
CA ILE A 130 -13.87 7.35 11.45
C ILE A 130 -14.50 7.27 10.05
N VAL A 131 -14.14 6.27 9.28
CA VAL A 131 -14.62 6.10 7.90
C VAL A 131 -16.10 5.75 7.88
N ASP A 132 -16.53 4.86 8.77
CA ASP A 132 -17.93 4.45 8.89
C ASP A 132 -18.85 5.64 9.20
N LYS A 133 -18.43 6.55 10.08
CA LYS A 133 -19.18 7.75 10.42
C LYS A 133 -19.38 8.69 9.25
N LYS A 134 -18.48 8.67 8.26
CA LYS A 134 -18.57 9.54 7.07
C LYS A 134 -19.46 8.97 5.97
N ASN A 135 -19.85 7.71 6.07
CA ASN A 135 -20.68 6.99 5.08
C ASN A 135 -20.16 7.05 3.64
N ASP A 136 -18.86 7.32 3.46
CA ASP A 136 -18.26 7.48 2.15
C ASP A 136 -17.74 6.15 1.58
N ILE A 137 -17.42 5.19 2.45
CA ILE A 137 -16.74 3.96 2.09
C ILE A 137 -17.32 2.83 2.92
N TYR A 138 -17.63 1.72 2.23
CA TYR A 138 -18.05 0.48 2.88
C TYR A 138 -16.83 -0.41 3.12
N ILE A 139 -16.70 -0.84 4.35
CA ILE A 139 -15.58 -1.68 4.80
C ILE A 139 -16.07 -3.10 5.03
#